data_a6f6030ae25b1bff4d2f73a93dd8f74c
#
_entry.id   a6f6030ae25b1bff4d2f73a93dd8f74c
#
_cell.length_a   1.000
_cell.length_b   1.000
_cell.length_c   1.000
_cell.angle_alpha   90.00
_cell.angle_beta   90.00
_cell.angle_gamma   90.00
#
_symmetry.space_group_name_H-M   'P 1'
#
loop_
_entity.id
_entity.type
_entity.pdbx_description
1 polymer ?
#
loop_
_entity_poly.entity_id
_entity_poly.type
_entity_poly.pdbx_seq_one_letter_code
_entity_poly.pdbx_strand_id
1 'polypeptide(L)'
;RIGAHLGIRHADMDGFFHGRGWVRRPEAAAEVAAFVARDAWVTERPYAEVAEPVYARTQLVVWLDLPTWRTMWQVTRRTVARRLRRTELWHGNVEGPLWRVLIDREHIIRWAWDTRNRYRGWPAELQAERPGLPVVRLRSHADAEAWLASLR
;
A
#
# COMPACT_ATOMS: atom_id res chain seq x y z
N ARG A 1 5.35 -8.47 4.69
CA ARG A 1 5.58 -9.93 4.60
C ARG A 1 6.75 -10.24 3.66
N ILE A 2 6.76 -9.74 2.42
CA ILE A 2 7.87 -9.94 1.46
C ILE A 2 9.19 -9.50 2.10
N GLY A 3 9.26 -8.27 2.61
CA GLY A 3 10.46 -7.75 3.25
C GLY A 3 10.95 -8.61 4.42
N ALA A 4 10.03 -9.08 5.28
CA ALA A 4 10.37 -9.97 6.39
C ALA A 4 10.86 -11.35 5.91
N HIS A 5 10.31 -11.86 4.80
CA HIS A 5 10.73 -13.16 4.23
C HIS A 5 12.13 -13.09 3.62
N LEU A 6 12.44 -12.01 2.93
CA LEU A 6 13.70 -11.80 2.23
C LEU A 6 14.77 -11.09 3.08
N GLY A 7 14.46 -10.69 4.32
CA GLY A 7 15.39 -9.92 5.17
C GLY A 7 15.65 -8.50 4.67
N ILE A 8 14.78 -7.93 3.81
CA ILE A 8 14.94 -6.60 3.23
C ILE A 8 13.96 -5.59 3.83
N ARG A 9 14.32 -4.32 3.79
CA ARG A 9 13.56 -3.27 4.46
C ARG A 9 12.23 -2.99 3.75
N HIS A 10 11.17 -2.96 4.52
CA HIS A 10 9.84 -2.52 4.08
C HIS A 10 9.53 -1.15 4.67
N ALA A 11 8.88 -0.30 3.87
CA ALA A 11 8.30 0.95 4.35
C ALA A 11 6.91 1.16 3.74
N ASP A 12 5.98 1.60 4.59
CA ASP A 12 4.65 2.01 4.17
C ASP A 12 4.70 3.42 3.60
N MET A 13 4.07 3.66 2.45
CA MET A 13 4.00 4.99 1.85
C MET A 13 3.30 5.99 2.77
N ASP A 14 2.24 5.57 3.44
CA ASP A 14 1.51 6.41 4.37
C ASP A 14 2.40 6.93 5.51
N GLY A 15 3.37 6.13 5.96
CA GLY A 15 4.32 6.52 6.99
C GLY A 15 5.27 7.66 6.58
N PHE A 16 5.56 7.79 5.28
CA PHE A 16 6.32 8.93 4.75
C PHE A 16 5.47 10.19 4.66
N PHE A 17 4.21 10.04 4.21
CA PHE A 17 3.38 11.16 3.81
C PHE A 17 2.53 11.76 4.93
N HIS A 18 2.17 11.00 5.96
CA HIS A 18 1.30 11.43 7.04
C HIS A 18 2.06 11.61 8.35
N GLY A 19 2.24 12.87 8.76
CA GLY A 19 2.74 13.24 10.07
C GLY A 19 1.64 13.24 11.13
N ARG A 20 1.96 13.75 12.31
CA ARG A 20 1.03 13.85 13.44
C ARG A 20 -0.26 14.60 13.05
N GLY A 21 -1.41 14.06 13.42
CA GLY A 21 -2.72 14.63 13.08
C GLY A 21 -3.08 14.45 11.61
N TRP A 22 -2.48 13.48 10.90
CA TRP A 22 -2.68 13.21 9.47
C TRP A 22 -2.24 14.37 8.55
N VAL A 23 -1.44 15.31 9.08
CA VAL A 23 -0.90 16.43 8.29
C VAL A 23 0.15 15.91 7.33
N ARG A 24 0.09 16.39 6.07
CA ARG A 24 1.06 16.01 5.05
C ARG A 24 2.45 16.53 5.38
N ARG A 25 3.45 15.67 5.21
CA ARG A 25 4.85 15.99 5.51
C ARG A 25 5.56 16.51 4.24
N PRO A 26 6.16 17.70 4.27
CA PRO A 26 6.86 18.27 3.12
C PRO A 26 8.12 17.49 2.73
N GLU A 27 8.77 16.84 3.69
CA GLU A 27 9.99 16.05 3.49
C GLU A 27 9.75 14.65 2.91
N ALA A 28 8.48 14.21 2.75
CA ALA A 28 8.12 12.87 2.33
C ALA A 28 8.78 12.43 1.01
N ALA A 29 8.80 13.31 0.01
CA ALA A 29 9.40 12.99 -1.29
C ALA A 29 10.91 12.72 -1.19
N ALA A 30 11.64 13.52 -0.40
CA ALA A 30 13.06 13.33 -0.17
C ALA A 30 13.36 12.04 0.60
N GLU A 31 12.53 11.72 1.61
CA GLU A 31 12.66 10.48 2.38
C GLU A 31 12.37 9.24 1.52
N VAL A 32 11.36 9.29 0.64
CA VAL A 32 11.08 8.21 -0.31
C VAL A 32 12.24 8.03 -1.27
N ALA A 33 12.79 9.11 -1.83
CA ALA A 33 13.96 9.05 -2.72
C ALA A 33 15.16 8.41 -2.02
N ALA A 34 15.46 8.80 -0.78
CA ALA A 34 16.51 8.20 0.03
C ALA A 34 16.23 6.72 0.38
N PHE A 35 14.97 6.36 0.59
CA PHE A 35 14.59 4.99 0.87
C PHE A 35 14.81 4.08 -0.34
N VAL A 36 14.36 4.49 -1.55
CA VAL A 36 14.52 3.70 -2.77
C VAL A 36 15.94 3.75 -3.36
N ALA A 37 16.80 4.64 -2.89
CA ALA A 37 18.22 4.64 -3.25
C ALA A 37 19.01 3.46 -2.67
N ARG A 38 18.45 2.72 -1.71
CA ARG A 38 19.05 1.52 -1.10
C ARG A 38 19.17 0.39 -2.09
N ASP A 39 20.07 -0.57 -1.82
CA ASP A 39 20.28 -1.74 -2.67
C ASP A 39 19.05 -2.65 -2.77
N ALA A 40 18.31 -2.78 -1.65
CA ALA A 40 17.10 -3.60 -1.59
C ALA A 40 16.02 -2.96 -0.70
N TRP A 41 14.81 -2.99 -1.17
CA TRP A 41 13.65 -2.43 -0.47
C TRP A 41 12.33 -3.05 -0.96
N VAL A 42 11.31 -2.95 -0.13
CA VAL A 42 9.90 -3.25 -0.47
C VAL A 42 9.04 -2.10 -0.03
N THR A 43 8.14 -1.66 -0.88
CA THR A 43 7.15 -0.66 -0.54
C THR A 43 5.81 -0.94 -1.21
N GLU A 44 4.81 -0.17 -0.89
CA GLU A 44 3.50 -0.20 -1.52
C GLU A 44 3.50 0.65 -2.80
N ARG A 45 2.37 0.63 -3.53
CA ARG A 45 2.18 1.51 -4.68
C ARG A 45 2.43 2.97 -4.27
N PRO A 46 3.32 3.68 -4.94
CA PRO A 46 3.67 5.05 -4.57
C PRO A 46 2.54 6.04 -4.86
N TYR A 47 2.53 7.15 -4.12
CA TYR A 47 1.79 8.35 -4.50
C TYR A 47 2.33 8.92 -5.81
N ALA A 48 1.47 9.60 -6.60
CA ALA A 48 1.81 10.10 -7.93
C ALA A 48 3.07 10.98 -7.95
N GLU A 49 3.26 11.81 -6.94
CA GLU A 49 4.39 12.75 -6.83
C GLU A 49 5.76 12.08 -6.64
N VAL A 50 5.79 10.82 -6.19
CA VAL A 50 7.03 10.03 -6.03
C VAL A 50 7.04 8.77 -6.90
N ALA A 51 6.08 8.64 -7.81
CA ALA A 51 5.93 7.44 -8.63
C ALA A 51 7.14 7.19 -9.52
N GLU A 52 7.65 8.22 -10.18
CA GLU A 52 8.79 8.08 -11.10
C GLU A 52 10.06 7.57 -10.43
N PRO A 53 10.59 8.17 -9.36
CA PRO A 53 11.79 7.66 -8.71
C PRO A 53 11.61 6.25 -8.13
N VAL A 54 10.40 5.88 -7.69
CA VAL A 54 10.11 4.53 -7.22
C VAL A 54 10.12 3.54 -8.38
N TYR A 55 9.37 3.81 -9.46
CA TYR A 55 9.28 2.89 -10.59
C TYR A 55 10.57 2.78 -11.40
N ALA A 56 11.40 3.83 -11.43
CA ALA A 56 12.71 3.79 -12.07
C ALA A 56 13.63 2.71 -11.47
N ARG A 57 13.41 2.36 -10.20
CA ARG A 57 14.21 1.36 -9.47
C ARG A 57 13.44 0.08 -9.12
N THR A 58 12.15 -0.01 -9.47
CA THR A 58 11.33 -1.19 -9.21
C THR A 58 11.76 -2.33 -10.13
N GLN A 59 12.06 -3.48 -9.55
CA GLN A 59 12.43 -4.70 -10.28
C GLN A 59 11.28 -5.70 -10.41
N LEU A 60 10.27 -5.61 -9.53
CA LEU A 60 9.13 -6.51 -9.50
C LEU A 60 7.92 -5.80 -8.89
N VAL A 61 6.77 -5.97 -9.51
CA VAL A 61 5.48 -5.58 -8.96
C VAL A 61 4.70 -6.81 -8.56
N VAL A 62 4.22 -6.85 -7.32
CA VAL A 62 3.32 -7.90 -6.82
C VAL A 62 1.93 -7.33 -6.65
N TRP A 63 1.02 -7.75 -7.51
CA TRP A 63 -0.35 -7.28 -7.51
C TRP A 63 -1.30 -8.25 -6.81
N LEU A 64 -1.86 -7.83 -5.68
CA LEU A 64 -2.91 -8.57 -4.96
C LEU A 64 -4.27 -8.23 -5.59
N ASP A 65 -4.67 -9.02 -6.60
CA ASP A 65 -5.97 -8.88 -7.27
C ASP A 65 -7.05 -9.71 -6.56
N LEU A 66 -7.36 -9.31 -5.35
CA LEU A 66 -8.37 -9.98 -4.54
C LEU A 66 -9.79 -9.54 -4.94
N PRO A 67 -10.81 -10.42 -4.79
CA PRO A 67 -12.21 -10.03 -4.97
C PRO A 67 -12.58 -8.83 -4.09
N THR A 68 -13.35 -7.90 -4.65
CA THR A 68 -13.75 -6.65 -3.96
C THR A 68 -14.33 -6.89 -2.57
N TRP A 69 -15.23 -7.88 -2.42
CA TRP A 69 -15.84 -8.20 -1.13
C TRP A 69 -14.79 -8.58 -0.07
N ARG A 70 -13.74 -9.32 -0.48
CA ARG A 70 -12.66 -9.73 0.42
C ARG A 70 -11.81 -8.54 0.85
N THR A 71 -11.46 -7.67 -0.09
CA THR A 71 -10.74 -6.41 0.21
C THR A 71 -11.54 -5.53 1.15
N MET A 72 -12.82 -5.34 0.87
CA MET A 72 -13.70 -4.55 1.73
C MET A 72 -13.84 -5.15 3.14
N TRP A 73 -13.99 -6.49 3.23
CA TRP A 73 -14.02 -7.18 4.51
C TRP A 73 -12.75 -6.92 5.32
N GLN A 74 -11.57 -7.05 4.70
CA GLN A 74 -10.28 -6.85 5.34
C GLN A 74 -10.11 -5.40 5.82
N VAL A 75 -10.41 -4.41 4.96
CA VAL A 75 -10.33 -2.99 5.32
C VAL A 75 -11.25 -2.70 6.49
N THR A 76 -12.51 -3.10 6.41
CA THR A 76 -13.50 -2.84 7.47
C THR A 76 -13.08 -3.49 8.78
N ARG A 77 -12.76 -4.79 8.78
CA ARG A 77 -12.32 -5.51 9.99
C ARG A 77 -11.09 -4.87 10.61
N ARG A 78 -10.10 -4.50 9.79
CA ARG A 78 -8.87 -3.86 10.25
C ARG A 78 -9.15 -2.49 10.88
N THR A 79 -9.93 -1.66 10.22
CA THR A 79 -10.29 -0.32 10.71
C THR A 79 -11.06 -0.39 12.01
N VAL A 80 -12.07 -1.27 12.11
CA VAL A 80 -12.84 -1.50 13.34
C VAL A 80 -11.90 -1.96 14.47
N ALA A 81 -11.06 -2.95 14.22
CA ALA A 81 -10.14 -3.48 15.23
C ALA A 81 -9.15 -2.41 15.72
N ARG A 82 -8.56 -1.62 14.79
CA ARG A 82 -7.64 -0.52 15.11
C ARG A 82 -8.34 0.56 15.95
N ARG A 83 -9.56 0.92 15.57
CA ARG A 83 -10.35 1.92 16.30
C ARG A 83 -10.69 1.46 17.72
N LEU A 84 -11.16 0.22 17.89
CA LEU A 84 -11.51 -0.33 19.21
C LEU A 84 -10.29 -0.46 20.13
N ARG A 85 -9.16 -0.86 19.57
CA ARG A 85 -7.90 -1.02 20.33
C ARG A 85 -7.14 0.29 20.47
N ARG A 86 -7.60 1.39 19.87
CA ARG A 86 -6.87 2.67 19.77
C ARG A 86 -5.43 2.46 19.29
N THR A 87 -5.26 1.58 18.29
CA THR A 87 -3.95 1.26 17.75
C THR A 87 -3.33 2.52 17.14
N GLU A 88 -2.17 2.90 17.63
CA GLU A 88 -1.39 3.97 17.05
C GLU A 88 -0.83 3.53 15.69
N LEU A 89 -0.96 4.41 14.73
CA LEU A 89 -0.40 4.32 13.40
C LEU A 89 0.79 5.27 13.29
N TRP A 90 1.21 5.58 12.07
CA TRP A 90 2.35 6.47 11.83
C TRP A 90 2.24 7.78 12.63
N HIS A 91 3.32 8.17 13.29
CA HIS A 91 3.43 9.42 14.06
C HIS A 91 2.38 9.60 15.17
N GLY A 92 1.91 8.50 15.78
CA GLY A 92 0.92 8.54 16.87
C GLY A 92 -0.51 8.80 16.41
N ASN A 93 -0.80 8.70 15.11
CA ASN A 93 -2.15 8.82 14.60
C ASN A 93 -3.02 7.62 15.00
N VAL A 94 -4.30 7.86 15.17
CA VAL A 94 -5.30 6.81 15.43
C VAL A 94 -6.45 6.92 14.45
N GLU A 95 -7.10 5.78 14.15
CA GLU A 95 -8.28 5.75 13.29
C GLU A 95 -9.40 6.63 13.85
N GLY A 96 -10.05 7.40 12.99
CA GLY A 96 -11.17 8.26 13.37
C GLY A 96 -12.41 7.49 13.85
N PRO A 97 -13.44 8.19 14.37
CA PRO A 97 -14.69 7.55 14.78
C PRO A 97 -15.38 6.84 13.60
N LEU A 98 -15.86 5.60 13.83
CA LEU A 98 -16.45 4.77 12.76
C LEU A 98 -17.70 5.39 12.10
N TRP A 99 -18.49 6.18 12.86
CA TRP A 99 -19.68 6.85 12.30
C TRP A 99 -19.35 7.84 11.17
N ARG A 100 -18.10 8.34 11.11
CA ARG A 100 -17.64 9.22 10.04
C ARG A 100 -17.69 8.58 8.66
N VAL A 101 -17.76 7.25 8.56
CA VAL A 101 -17.96 6.54 7.29
C VAL A 101 -19.19 7.03 6.53
N LEU A 102 -20.20 7.53 7.26
CA LEU A 102 -21.46 8.01 6.67
C LEU A 102 -21.34 9.40 6.03
N ILE A 103 -20.48 10.25 6.56
CA ILE A 103 -20.40 11.67 6.16
C ILE A 103 -19.06 12.07 5.55
N ASP A 104 -18.00 11.34 5.86
CA ASP A 104 -16.62 11.68 5.43
C ASP A 104 -16.20 10.78 4.26
N ARG A 105 -16.02 11.36 3.09
CA ARG A 105 -15.57 10.64 1.89
C ARG A 105 -14.12 10.17 1.99
N GLU A 106 -13.32 10.80 2.84
CA GLU A 106 -11.92 10.42 3.08
C GLU A 106 -11.80 9.31 4.13
N HIS A 107 -12.92 8.95 4.81
CA HIS A 107 -12.91 7.80 5.71
C HIS A 107 -12.48 6.55 4.96
N ILE A 108 -11.47 5.82 5.48
CA ILE A 108 -10.77 4.74 4.77
C ILE A 108 -11.70 3.66 4.17
N ILE A 109 -12.79 3.30 4.85
CA ILE A 109 -13.75 2.31 4.35
C ILE A 109 -14.50 2.85 3.14
N ARG A 110 -14.93 4.11 3.18
CA ARG A 110 -15.63 4.76 2.08
C ARG A 110 -14.69 5.00 0.90
N TRP A 111 -13.51 5.51 1.17
CA TRP A 111 -12.47 5.68 0.17
C TRP A 111 -12.15 4.35 -0.54
N ALA A 112 -11.99 3.25 0.22
CA ALA A 112 -11.74 1.93 -0.35
C ALA A 112 -12.87 1.46 -1.26
N TRP A 113 -14.13 1.73 -0.89
CA TRP A 113 -15.27 1.42 -1.73
C TRP A 113 -15.31 2.27 -3.02
N ASP A 114 -15.12 3.58 -2.90
CA ASP A 114 -15.16 4.51 -4.02
C ASP A 114 -14.01 4.26 -5.03
N THR A 115 -12.86 3.82 -4.53
CA THR A 115 -11.68 3.57 -5.36
C THR A 115 -11.50 2.10 -5.78
N ARG A 116 -12.39 1.17 -5.40
CA ARG A 116 -12.26 -0.28 -5.59
C ARG A 116 -11.92 -0.75 -7.01
N ASN A 117 -12.33 0.01 -8.02
CA ASN A 117 -12.07 -0.31 -9.43
C ASN A 117 -11.00 0.60 -10.06
N ARG A 118 -10.61 1.69 -9.38
CA ARG A 118 -9.71 2.72 -9.93
C ARG A 118 -8.38 2.17 -10.41
N TYR A 119 -7.85 1.19 -9.70
CA TYR A 119 -6.50 0.68 -9.92
C TYR A 119 -6.45 -0.69 -10.61
N ARG A 120 -7.58 -1.19 -11.11
CA ARG A 120 -7.60 -2.51 -11.79
C ARG A 120 -6.82 -2.52 -13.11
N GLY A 121 -6.84 -1.42 -13.84
CA GLY A 121 -6.09 -1.26 -15.09
C GLY A 121 -4.61 -0.92 -14.89
N TRP A 122 -4.27 -0.35 -13.72
CA TRP A 122 -2.95 0.18 -13.46
C TRP A 122 -1.77 -0.78 -13.73
N PRO A 123 -1.80 -2.09 -13.41
CA PRO A 123 -0.67 -2.97 -13.70
C PRO A 123 -0.42 -3.14 -15.20
N ALA A 124 -1.49 -3.14 -16.01
CA ALA A 124 -1.37 -3.21 -17.47
C ALA A 124 -0.84 -1.89 -18.05
N GLU A 125 -1.29 -0.76 -17.52
CA GLU A 125 -0.78 0.57 -17.88
C GLU A 125 0.71 0.68 -17.56
N LEU A 126 1.12 0.27 -16.36
CA LEU A 126 2.52 0.26 -15.95
C LEU A 126 3.40 -0.66 -16.83
N GLN A 127 2.88 -1.84 -17.21
CA GLN A 127 3.60 -2.73 -18.13
C GLN A 127 3.70 -2.15 -19.56
N ALA A 128 2.69 -1.40 -20.00
CA ALA A 128 2.76 -0.71 -21.30
C ALA A 128 3.83 0.39 -21.31
N GLU A 129 3.95 1.14 -20.21
CA GLU A 129 4.98 2.17 -20.02
C GLU A 129 6.38 1.57 -19.81
N ARG A 130 6.45 0.38 -19.18
CA ARG A 130 7.69 -0.30 -18.79
C ARG A 130 7.63 -1.79 -19.16
N PRO A 131 7.78 -2.14 -20.46
CA PRO A 131 7.59 -3.52 -20.95
C PRO A 131 8.50 -4.58 -20.30
N GLY A 132 9.64 -4.16 -19.76
CA GLY A 132 10.59 -5.05 -19.07
C GLY A 132 10.28 -5.30 -17.60
N LEU A 133 9.28 -4.61 -17.01
CA LEU A 133 8.97 -4.75 -15.58
C LEU A 133 8.04 -5.95 -15.35
N PRO A 134 8.50 -7.00 -14.62
CA PRO A 134 7.66 -8.15 -14.32
C PRO A 134 6.56 -7.79 -13.32
N VAL A 135 5.33 -8.29 -13.58
CA VAL A 135 4.18 -8.15 -12.68
C VAL A 135 3.67 -9.54 -12.31
N VAL A 136 3.73 -9.86 -11.01
CA VAL A 136 3.13 -11.08 -10.45
C VAL A 136 1.73 -10.77 -9.96
N ARG A 137 0.73 -11.43 -10.52
CA ARG A 137 -0.68 -11.28 -10.13
C ARG A 137 -1.10 -12.42 -9.21
N LEU A 138 -1.54 -12.09 -8.00
CA LEU A 138 -1.99 -13.03 -6.98
C LEU A 138 -3.48 -12.80 -6.71
N ARG A 139 -4.32 -13.81 -6.98
CA ARG A 139 -5.78 -13.71 -6.93
C ARG A 139 -6.39 -14.22 -5.63
N SER A 140 -5.58 -14.87 -4.81
CA SER A 140 -6.02 -15.42 -3.53
C SER A 140 -4.92 -15.33 -2.46
N HIS A 141 -5.29 -15.55 -1.21
CA HIS A 141 -4.30 -15.71 -0.15
C HIS A 141 -3.46 -16.97 -0.34
N ALA A 142 -4.04 -18.04 -0.87
CA ALA A 142 -3.28 -19.26 -1.17
C ALA A 142 -2.20 -19.00 -2.22
N ASP A 143 -2.50 -18.23 -3.29
CA ASP A 143 -1.51 -17.83 -4.28
C ASP A 143 -0.38 -17.01 -3.61
N ALA A 144 -0.76 -16.09 -2.70
CA ALA A 144 0.22 -15.26 -2.01
C ALA A 144 1.14 -16.08 -1.08
N GLU A 145 0.60 -17.08 -0.36
CA GLU A 145 1.40 -17.98 0.46
C GLU A 145 2.33 -18.86 -0.39
N ALA A 146 1.79 -19.48 -1.46
CA ALA A 146 2.56 -20.31 -2.37
C ALA A 146 3.70 -19.51 -3.04
N TRP A 147 3.38 -18.29 -3.48
CA TRP A 147 4.38 -17.41 -4.07
C TRP A 147 5.45 -17.00 -3.07
N LEU A 148 5.08 -16.58 -1.85
CA LEU A 148 6.06 -16.27 -0.80
C LEU A 148 6.97 -17.46 -0.49
N ALA A 149 6.42 -18.67 -0.39
CA ALA A 149 7.20 -19.88 -0.15
C ALA A 149 8.17 -20.23 -1.30
N SER A 150 7.92 -19.74 -2.51
CA SER A 150 8.80 -19.93 -3.67
C SER A 150 9.98 -18.96 -3.73
N LEU A 151 9.95 -17.86 -2.95
CA LEU A 151 11.05 -16.92 -2.87
C LEU A 151 12.23 -17.55 -2.07
N ARG A 152 13.42 -17.47 -2.62
CA ARG A 152 14.66 -17.99 -2.01
C ARG A 152 15.62 -16.85 -1.73
#